data_22a79570ccea513f0029f3c120404e6c
#
_entry.id   22a79570ccea513f0029f3c120404e6c
#
_cell.length_a   1.000
_cell.length_b   1.000
_cell.length_c   1.000
_cell.angle_alpha   90.00
_cell.angle_beta   90.00
_cell.angle_gamma   90.00
#
_symmetry.space_group_name_H-M   'P 1'
#
loop_
_entity.id
_entity.type
_entity.pdbx_description
1 polymer ?
#
loop_
_entity_poly.entity_id
_entity_poly.type
_entity_poly.pdbx_seq_one_letter_code
_entity_poly.pdbx_strand_id
1 'polypeptide(L)' 'MNATLSVRRPEEMRLESQVAGRLGRRVRDFRVVKHPQGIVLQGRTATYHVKQLAQHAAMELSDLPILANDIEVQ' A
#
# COMPACT_ATOMS: atom_id res chain seq x y z
N MET A 1 17.68 16.96 -11.86
CA MET A 1 17.28 16.59 -11.55
C MET A 1 16.96 15.50 -11.26
N ASN A 2 17.20 14.86 -11.06
CA ASN A 2 16.93 13.82 -10.74
C ASN A 2 16.06 13.54 -9.71
N ALA A 3 15.65 14.32 -9.00
CA ALA A 3 14.58 14.18 -8.07
C ALA A 3 13.37 13.52 -8.67
N THR A 4 13.19 13.73 -9.89
CA THR A 4 12.04 13.12 -10.56
C THR A 4 12.06 11.61 -10.52
N LEU A 5 13.24 11.03 -10.35
CA LEU A 5 13.33 9.59 -10.36
C LEU A 5 12.77 8.97 -9.10
N SER A 6 12.74 9.71 -8.02
CA SER A 6 12.24 9.19 -6.77
C SER A 6 10.90 9.76 -6.39
N VAL A 7 10.35 10.62 -7.24
CA VAL A 7 9.07 11.24 -6.94
C VAL A 7 7.96 10.23 -7.14
N ARG A 8 7.13 10.11 -6.13
CA ARG A 8 5.97 9.26 -6.21
C ARG A 8 4.75 10.14 -6.46
N ARG A 9 3.76 9.59 -7.13
CA ARG A 9 2.57 10.34 -7.46
C ARG A 9 1.78 10.66 -6.20
N PRO A 10 1.18 11.85 -6.14
CA PRO A 10 0.40 12.22 -4.97
C PRO A 10 -0.70 11.23 -4.62
N GLU A 11 -1.33 10.63 -5.62
CA GLU A 11 -2.39 9.64 -5.37
C GLU A 11 -1.86 8.43 -4.65
N GLU A 12 -0.67 7.94 -5.05
CA GLU A 12 -0.06 6.81 -4.40
C GLU A 12 0.26 7.12 -2.95
N MET A 13 0.85 8.29 -2.74
CA MET A 13 1.25 8.69 -1.39
C MET A 13 0.04 8.92 -0.51
N ARG A 14 -1.02 9.47 -1.05
CA ARG A 14 -2.23 9.70 -0.28
C ARG A 14 -2.87 8.40 0.14
N LEU A 15 -3.03 7.47 -0.80
CA LEU A 15 -3.61 6.18 -0.50
C LEU A 15 -2.75 5.43 0.51
N GLU A 16 -1.44 5.47 0.31
CA GLU A 16 -0.50 4.84 1.21
C GLU A 16 -0.65 5.37 2.63
N SER A 17 -0.72 6.69 2.78
CA SER A 17 -0.91 7.31 4.08
C SER A 17 -2.23 6.93 4.71
N GLN A 18 -3.28 6.89 3.93
CA GLN A 18 -4.61 6.58 4.45
C GLN A 18 -4.68 5.13 4.93
N VAL A 19 -4.12 4.21 4.16
CA VAL A 19 -4.12 2.81 4.57
C VAL A 19 -3.22 2.63 5.79
N ALA A 20 -2.04 3.23 5.76
CA ALA A 20 -1.13 3.14 6.89
C ALA A 20 -1.76 3.70 8.16
N GLY A 21 -2.53 4.77 8.02
CA GLY A 21 -3.22 5.36 9.17
C GLY A 21 -4.21 4.41 9.80
N ARG A 22 -4.89 3.60 9.00
CA ARG A 22 -5.83 2.61 9.54
C ARG A 22 -5.12 1.44 10.20
N LEU A 23 -3.96 1.06 9.67
CA LEU A 23 -3.24 -0.10 10.17
C LEU A 23 -2.35 0.22 11.35
N GLY A 24 -1.93 1.49 11.46
CA GLY A 24 -1.05 1.91 12.51
C GLY A 24 0.30 1.23 12.39
N ARG A 25 0.87 0.84 13.53
CA ARG A 25 2.20 0.24 13.56
C ARG A 25 2.22 -1.24 13.22
N ARG A 26 1.07 -1.80 12.91
CA ARG A 26 0.98 -3.21 12.61
C ARG A 26 1.61 -3.58 11.28
N VAL A 27 1.82 -2.59 10.42
CA VAL A 27 2.50 -2.82 9.14
C VAL A 27 3.72 -1.90 9.07
N ARG A 28 4.83 -2.44 8.56
CA ARG A 28 6.08 -1.68 8.39
C ARG A 28 6.35 -1.48 6.93
N ASP A 29 6.96 -0.35 6.61
CA ASP A 29 7.43 -0.05 5.26
C ASP A 29 6.32 -0.20 4.23
N PHE A 30 5.12 0.21 4.61
CA PHE A 30 3.98 0.06 3.73
C PHE A 30 4.12 0.94 2.50
N ARG A 31 3.90 0.35 1.34
CA ARG A 31 3.97 1.04 0.07
C ARG A 31 2.83 0.65 -0.84
N VAL A 32 2.34 1.62 -1.56
CA VAL A 32 1.39 1.40 -2.65
C VAL A 32 2.12 1.73 -3.94
N VAL A 33 2.21 0.75 -4.83
CA VAL A 33 2.88 0.93 -6.11
C VAL A 33 1.82 0.89 -7.20
N LYS A 34 1.74 1.96 -7.96
CA LYS A 34 0.71 2.05 -9.00
C LYS A 34 1.23 1.52 -10.32
N HIS A 35 0.39 0.74 -10.97
CA HIS A 35 0.63 0.22 -12.31
C HIS A 35 -0.52 0.65 -13.22
N PRO A 36 -0.35 0.56 -14.53
CA PRO A 36 -1.44 0.96 -15.44
C PRO A 36 -2.74 0.23 -15.17
N GLN A 37 -2.67 -0.99 -14.65
CA GLN A 37 -3.87 -1.82 -14.48
C GLN A 37 -4.36 -1.89 -13.04
N GLY A 38 -3.69 -1.24 -12.11
CA GLY A 38 -4.09 -1.30 -10.71
C GLY A 38 -2.94 -0.98 -9.79
N ILE A 39 -3.01 -1.52 -8.58
CA ILE A 39 -2.00 -1.24 -7.57
C ILE A 39 -1.48 -2.54 -6.96
N VAL A 40 -0.25 -2.45 -6.44
CA VAL A 40 0.38 -3.51 -5.67
C VAL A 40 0.68 -2.98 -4.29
N LEU A 41 0.35 -3.76 -3.26
CA LEU A 41 0.64 -3.40 -1.89
C LEU A 41 1.91 -4.09 -1.45
N GLN A 42 2.77 -3.38 -0.74
CA GLN A 42 4.03 -3.92 -0.22
C GLN A 42 4.19 -3.51 1.23
N GLY A 43 4.95 -4.28 1.97
CA GLY A 43 5.21 -3.98 3.36
C GLY A 43 5.52 -5.24 4.13
N ARG A 44 5.56 -5.12 5.45
CA ARG A 44 5.84 -6.24 6.34
C ARG A 44 4.93 -6.17 7.54
N THR A 45 4.47 -7.32 7.99
CA THR A 45 3.63 -7.41 9.17
C THR A 45 3.90 -8.72 9.90
N ALA A 46 3.47 -8.79 11.14
CA ALA A 46 3.65 -9.99 11.94
C ALA A 46 2.53 -11.02 11.72
N THR A 47 1.40 -10.61 11.15
CA THR A 47 0.25 -11.51 11.03
C THR A 47 -0.38 -11.44 9.67
N TYR A 48 -0.93 -12.56 9.26
CA TYR A 48 -1.68 -12.64 8.02
C TYR A 48 -2.95 -11.78 8.09
N HIS A 49 -3.51 -11.68 9.28
CA HIS A 49 -4.72 -10.88 9.48
C HIS A 49 -4.49 -9.42 9.08
N VAL A 50 -3.36 -8.85 9.49
CA VAL A 50 -3.05 -7.47 9.14
C VAL A 50 -2.82 -7.32 7.65
N LYS A 51 -2.20 -8.32 7.03
CA LYS A 51 -2.03 -8.31 5.58
C LYS A 51 -3.38 -8.21 4.87
N GLN A 52 -4.39 -8.94 5.34
CA GLN A 52 -5.72 -8.87 4.77
C GLN A 52 -6.42 -7.55 5.08
N LEU A 53 -6.20 -7.01 6.28
CA LEU A 53 -6.76 -5.71 6.62
C LEU A 53 -6.24 -4.62 5.70
N ALA A 54 -4.97 -4.69 5.33
CA ALA A 54 -4.39 -3.72 4.42
C ALA A 54 -5.09 -3.77 3.07
N GLN A 55 -5.35 -4.97 2.58
CA GLN A 55 -6.04 -5.12 1.30
C GLN A 55 -7.45 -4.57 1.37
N HIS A 56 -8.19 -4.87 2.44
CA HIS A 56 -9.54 -4.36 2.59
C HIS A 56 -9.56 -2.84 2.69
N ALA A 57 -8.62 -2.27 3.44
CA ALA A 57 -8.54 -0.82 3.55
C ALA A 57 -8.26 -0.18 2.20
N ALA A 58 -7.36 -0.76 1.42
CA ALA A 58 -7.06 -0.23 0.09
C ALA A 58 -8.27 -0.33 -0.82
N MET A 59 -9.03 -1.41 -0.71
CA MET A 59 -10.23 -1.57 -1.53
C MET A 59 -11.30 -0.55 -1.16
N GLU A 60 -11.40 -0.18 0.11
CA GLU A 60 -12.37 0.82 0.55
C GLU A 60 -11.97 2.23 0.18
N LEU A 61 -10.67 2.50 0.15
CA LEU A 61 -10.16 3.85 -0.05
C LEU A 61 -9.84 4.16 -1.50
N SER A 62 -9.88 3.18 -2.37
CA SER A 62 -9.53 3.36 -3.77
C SER A 62 -10.42 2.49 -4.65
N ASP A 63 -10.70 2.98 -5.84
CA ASP A 63 -11.45 2.21 -6.85
C ASP A 63 -10.54 1.37 -7.72
N LEU A 64 -9.23 1.47 -7.52
CA LEU A 64 -8.29 0.77 -8.36
C LEU A 64 -8.22 -0.71 -7.99
N PRO A 65 -8.13 -1.60 -8.99
CA PRO A 65 -7.95 -3.02 -8.69
C PRO A 65 -6.64 -3.27 -7.95
N ILE A 66 -6.67 -4.22 -7.04
CA ILE A 66 -5.46 -4.66 -6.37
C ILE A 66 -4.90 -5.82 -7.15
N LEU A 67 -3.77 -5.59 -7.82
CA LEU A 67 -3.14 -6.59 -8.65
C LEU A 67 -2.44 -7.65 -7.81
N ALA A 68 -1.87 -7.23 -6.70
CA ALA A 68 -1.19 -8.14 -5.81
C ALA A 68 -1.07 -7.52 -4.43
N ASN A 69 -1.11 -8.36 -3.42
CA ASN A 69 -0.83 -7.96 -2.05
C ASN A 69 0.46 -8.68 -1.64
N ASP A 70 1.57 -7.98 -1.82
CA ASP A 70 2.90 -8.53 -1.57
C ASP A 70 3.42 -8.18 -0.19
N ILE A 71 2.51 -7.88 0.74
CA ILE A 71 2.92 -7.66 2.12
C ILE A 71 3.44 -8.99 2.67
N GLU A 72 4.65 -8.94 3.22
CA GLU A 72 5.28 -10.13 3.78
C GLU A 72 4.83 -10.34 5.23
N VAL A 73 4.47 -11.55 5.54
CA VAL A 73 4.14 -11.94 6.91
C VAL A 73 5.37 -12.62 7.51
N GLN A 74 5.88 -12.06 8.59
CA GLN A 74 7.12 -12.54 9.20
C GLN A 74 6.94 -12.98 10.64
#